data_370df280e80943e87f353432a1979b63
#
_entry.id   370df280e80943e87f353432a1979b63
#
_cell.length_a   1.000
_cell.length_b   1.000
_cell.length_c   1.000
_cell.angle_alpha   90.00
_cell.angle_beta   90.00
_cell.angle_gamma   90.00
#
_symmetry.space_group_name_H-M   'P 1'
#
loop_
_entity.id
_entity.type
_entity.pdbx_description
1 polymer ?
#
loop_
_entity_poly.entity_id
_entity_poly.type
_entity_poly.pdbx_seq_one_letter_code
_entity_poly.pdbx_strand_id
1 'polypeptide(L)'
;MNNDGTLQLDGNGNPIPTYTQAQVTAFANAYTGWTYPTEPGGTLVKHNPQYFLGPMELFENNHDLGSKTLLLGTVLPAGQTGTVDLQDALDNIFNHPNLPPFVSGLLIQHLVTSNPSPAYVSRVANVFESGTFQGIGSGQRGDMQAVIAAILLDPEARRGDNPATAVATDGHLREPILYVANVLRAFGATTDGAQPVNYATNMGQAPMRSGSVFNFFPPNYIIPGTTMLGPEFDLQTTATALVRINFVNSFAFSSLGAGTTVSFGTYANMASSNPGAMVDALNALLLHGTMSATDRADILAAVNAVPAGTNQATLQAETAIYLIASSSQYQVMH
;
A
#
# COMPACT_ATOMS: atom_id res chain seq x y z
N MET A 1 -7.71 19.13 11.17
CA MET A 1 -6.81 19.06 10.01
C MET A 1 -7.24 20.08 9.00
N ASN A 2 -6.31 20.76 8.34
CA ASN A 2 -6.59 21.63 7.20
C ASN A 2 -6.78 20.81 5.93
N ASN A 3 -7.35 21.43 4.88
CA ASN A 3 -7.62 20.72 3.61
C ASN A 3 -6.34 20.24 2.87
N ASP A 4 -5.18 20.76 3.24
CA ASP A 4 -3.87 20.37 2.74
C ASP A 4 -3.18 19.27 3.57
N GLY A 5 -3.89 18.67 4.51
CA GLY A 5 -3.38 17.63 5.39
C GLY A 5 -2.57 18.12 6.59
N THR A 6 -2.29 19.42 6.70
CA THR A 6 -1.58 19.97 7.86
C THR A 6 -2.47 20.02 9.10
N LEU A 7 -1.85 20.00 10.29
CA LEU A 7 -2.57 20.06 11.55
C LEU A 7 -3.13 21.46 11.80
N GLN A 8 -4.37 21.53 12.30
CA GLN A 8 -4.87 22.77 12.90
C GLN A 8 -4.29 22.92 14.30
N LEU A 9 -3.79 24.11 14.60
CA LEU A 9 -3.13 24.42 15.85
C LEU A 9 -3.97 25.41 16.68
N ASP A 10 -3.91 25.28 18.00
CA ASP A 10 -4.48 26.23 18.95
C ASP A 10 -3.60 27.51 19.05
N GLY A 11 -4.02 28.48 19.88
CA GLY A 11 -3.26 29.72 20.08
C GLY A 11 -1.88 29.54 20.73
N ASN A 12 -1.56 28.36 21.22
CA ASN A 12 -0.27 28.00 21.81
C ASN A 12 0.58 27.12 20.86
N GLY A 13 0.09 26.84 19.66
CA GLY A 13 0.78 25.99 18.67
C GLY A 13 0.59 24.48 18.88
N ASN A 14 -0.32 24.03 19.72
CA ASN A 14 -0.59 22.61 19.91
C ASN A 14 -1.67 22.12 18.92
N PRO A 15 -1.57 20.87 18.44
CA PRO A 15 -2.60 20.27 17.58
C PRO A 15 -3.98 20.24 18.27
N ILE A 16 -5.00 20.72 17.56
CA ILE A 16 -6.38 20.65 18.03
C ILE A 16 -6.91 19.23 17.80
N PRO A 17 -7.33 18.50 18.87
CA PRO A 17 -7.90 17.16 18.73
C PRO A 17 -9.18 17.17 17.88
N THR A 18 -9.32 16.21 16.98
CA THR A 18 -10.54 16.04 16.17
C THR A 18 -11.68 15.42 16.98
N TYR A 19 -11.34 14.60 17.96
CA TYR A 19 -12.29 13.85 18.79
C TYR A 19 -11.79 13.72 20.25
N THR A 20 -12.71 13.40 21.11
CA THR A 20 -12.46 13.12 22.54
C THR A 20 -12.68 11.64 22.84
N GLN A 21 -12.23 11.18 24.02
CA GLN A 21 -12.52 9.82 24.49
C GLN A 21 -14.02 9.54 24.61
N ALA A 22 -14.83 10.54 24.97
CA ALA A 22 -16.28 10.38 25.01
C ALA A 22 -16.89 10.06 23.64
N GLN A 23 -16.39 10.70 22.57
CA GLN A 23 -16.83 10.41 21.20
C GLN A 23 -16.38 9.03 20.74
N VAL A 24 -15.14 8.59 21.07
CA VAL A 24 -14.70 7.21 20.79
C VAL A 24 -15.66 6.20 21.43
N THR A 25 -16.05 6.42 22.69
CA THR A 25 -17.02 5.57 23.39
C THR A 25 -18.40 5.61 22.73
N ALA A 26 -18.85 6.80 22.28
CA ALA A 26 -20.13 6.96 21.61
C ALA A 26 -20.17 6.18 20.26
N PHE A 27 -19.10 6.25 19.45
CA PHE A 27 -18.99 5.43 18.25
C PHE A 27 -18.93 3.94 18.57
N ALA A 28 -18.20 3.53 19.60
CA ALA A 28 -18.19 2.12 20.02
C ALA A 28 -19.59 1.62 20.38
N ASN A 29 -20.39 2.44 21.06
CA ASN A 29 -21.79 2.13 21.39
C ASN A 29 -22.68 2.07 20.13
N ALA A 30 -22.46 2.95 19.16
CA ALA A 30 -23.20 2.93 17.87
C ALA A 30 -22.94 1.64 17.06
N TYR A 31 -21.77 1.02 17.22
CA TYR A 31 -21.40 -0.20 16.52
C TYR A 31 -21.68 -1.49 17.31
N THR A 32 -22.36 -1.41 18.44
CA THR A 32 -22.73 -2.60 19.22
C THR A 32 -23.80 -3.44 18.53
N GLY A 33 -23.85 -4.73 18.84
CA GLY A 33 -24.86 -5.66 18.32
C GLY A 33 -24.45 -6.37 17.03
N TRP A 34 -23.47 -5.89 16.29
CA TRP A 34 -23.00 -6.52 15.05
C TRP A 34 -22.14 -7.75 15.34
N THR A 35 -22.41 -8.83 14.60
CA THR A 35 -21.72 -10.11 14.72
C THR A 35 -21.42 -10.69 13.34
N TYR A 36 -20.64 -11.80 13.28
CA TYR A 36 -20.43 -12.51 12.02
C TYR A 36 -21.76 -13.00 11.43
N PRO A 37 -21.85 -13.14 10.11
CA PRO A 37 -23.06 -13.70 9.50
C PRO A 37 -23.34 -15.11 10.00
N THR A 38 -24.62 -15.47 10.00
CA THR A 38 -25.06 -16.80 10.36
C THR A 38 -24.67 -17.81 9.30
N GLU A 39 -24.07 -18.94 9.68
CA GLU A 39 -23.80 -20.03 8.76
C GLU A 39 -25.12 -20.61 8.18
N PRO A 40 -25.09 -21.17 6.95
CA PRO A 40 -26.27 -21.78 6.35
C PRO A 40 -26.91 -22.83 7.26
N GLY A 41 -28.20 -22.63 7.62
CA GLY A 41 -28.93 -23.48 8.54
C GLY A 41 -28.73 -23.18 10.03
N GLY A 42 -27.90 -22.19 10.37
CA GLY A 42 -27.71 -21.71 11.73
C GLY A 42 -28.80 -20.76 12.20
N THR A 43 -28.67 -20.29 13.42
CA THR A 43 -29.55 -19.28 14.04
C THR A 43 -28.68 -18.11 14.50
N LEU A 44 -29.13 -16.88 14.24
CA LEU A 44 -28.46 -15.67 14.69
C LEU A 44 -28.41 -15.63 16.22
N VAL A 45 -27.21 -15.51 16.77
CA VAL A 45 -26.94 -15.39 18.20
C VAL A 45 -26.05 -14.17 18.47
N LYS A 46 -25.94 -13.79 19.75
CA LYS A 46 -25.15 -12.63 20.19
C LYS A 46 -23.70 -12.62 19.67
N HIS A 47 -23.08 -13.79 19.56
CA HIS A 47 -21.71 -13.96 19.07
C HIS A 47 -21.69 -15.19 18.15
N ASN A 48 -22.02 -14.97 16.88
CA ASN A 48 -21.90 -16.04 15.89
C ASN A 48 -20.45 -16.49 15.76
N PRO A 49 -20.22 -17.79 15.49
CA PRO A 49 -18.90 -18.29 15.08
C PRO A 49 -18.33 -17.52 13.89
N GLN A 50 -17.01 -17.56 13.71
CA GLN A 50 -16.36 -16.93 12.57
C GLN A 50 -16.84 -17.56 11.25
N TYR A 51 -17.58 -16.79 10.47
CA TYR A 51 -18.00 -17.11 9.12
C TYR A 51 -17.85 -15.87 8.25
N PHE A 52 -17.16 -15.98 7.10
CA PHE A 52 -16.74 -14.82 6.31
C PHE A 52 -17.44 -14.72 4.94
N LEU A 53 -18.42 -15.57 4.67
CA LEU A 53 -19.17 -15.61 3.41
C LEU A 53 -20.50 -14.87 3.52
N GLY A 54 -20.44 -13.58 3.79
CA GLY A 54 -21.63 -12.73 3.90
C GLY A 54 -21.36 -11.44 4.67
N PRO A 55 -22.31 -10.48 4.64
CA PRO A 55 -22.22 -9.28 5.46
C PRO A 55 -22.44 -9.62 6.94
N MET A 56 -21.89 -8.79 7.84
CA MET A 56 -22.23 -8.87 9.26
C MET A 56 -23.74 -8.75 9.49
N GLU A 57 -24.24 -9.42 10.52
CA GLU A 57 -25.63 -9.40 10.93
C GLU A 57 -25.80 -8.70 12.27
N LEU A 58 -26.94 -8.04 12.46
CA LEU A 58 -27.26 -7.31 13.68
C LEU A 58 -28.07 -8.20 14.64
N PHE A 59 -27.53 -8.44 15.83
CA PHE A 59 -28.27 -8.99 16.96
C PHE A 59 -28.80 -7.84 17.82
N GLU A 60 -29.96 -7.34 17.48
CA GLU A 60 -30.56 -6.09 18.02
C GLU A 60 -30.58 -6.05 19.56
N ASN A 61 -30.89 -7.17 20.22
CA ASN A 61 -30.94 -7.25 21.68
C ASN A 61 -29.58 -6.97 22.39
N ASN A 62 -28.50 -6.87 21.61
CA ASN A 62 -27.17 -6.54 22.12
C ASN A 62 -26.71 -5.14 21.68
N HIS A 63 -27.59 -4.39 21.00
CA HIS A 63 -27.32 -3.01 20.62
C HIS A 63 -27.56 -2.05 21.81
N ASP A 64 -26.69 -1.05 21.95
CA ASP A 64 -26.83 0.02 22.93
C ASP A 64 -27.88 1.03 22.47
N LEU A 65 -28.97 1.13 23.24
CA LEU A 65 -30.11 2.03 22.96
C LEU A 65 -29.95 3.43 23.59
N GLY A 66 -28.83 3.72 24.25
CA GLY A 66 -28.55 5.03 24.81
C GLY A 66 -28.35 6.12 23.75
N SER A 67 -28.56 7.39 24.14
CA SER A 67 -28.20 8.51 23.26
C SER A 67 -26.67 8.60 23.09
N LYS A 68 -26.18 8.93 21.89
CA LYS A 68 -24.76 8.99 21.55
C LYS A 68 -24.41 10.34 20.90
N THR A 69 -23.40 11.02 21.44
CA THR A 69 -22.90 12.28 20.86
C THR A 69 -21.63 12.01 20.06
N LEU A 70 -21.75 12.15 18.75
CA LEU A 70 -20.70 11.88 17.77
C LEU A 70 -19.86 13.14 17.47
N LEU A 71 -19.11 13.11 16.34
CA LEU A 71 -18.29 14.24 15.90
C LEU A 71 -19.16 15.46 15.60
N LEU A 72 -18.57 16.65 15.75
CA LEU A 72 -19.24 17.94 15.50
C LEU A 72 -20.52 18.15 16.33
N GLY A 73 -20.66 17.42 17.45
CA GLY A 73 -21.84 17.54 18.32
C GLY A 73 -23.12 16.90 17.78
N THR A 74 -23.03 16.08 16.74
CA THR A 74 -24.17 15.31 16.22
C THR A 74 -24.67 14.32 17.28
N VAL A 75 -25.97 14.36 17.58
CA VAL A 75 -26.58 13.49 18.59
C VAL A 75 -27.48 12.45 17.93
N LEU A 76 -27.16 11.18 18.15
CA LEU A 76 -28.06 10.08 17.88
C LEU A 76 -29.03 9.94 19.06
N PRO A 77 -30.35 9.99 18.83
CA PRO A 77 -31.32 9.89 19.93
C PRO A 77 -31.36 8.48 20.52
N ALA A 78 -31.76 8.40 21.79
CA ALA A 78 -31.98 7.11 22.43
C ALA A 78 -33.11 6.32 21.75
N GLY A 79 -32.97 4.99 21.72
CA GLY A 79 -33.96 4.06 21.17
C GLY A 79 -33.85 3.81 19.66
N GLN A 80 -32.81 4.31 19.00
CA GLN A 80 -32.55 3.95 17.60
C GLN A 80 -32.08 2.48 17.51
N THR A 81 -32.41 1.87 16.35
CA THR A 81 -31.92 0.52 16.01
C THR A 81 -30.44 0.55 15.63
N GLY A 82 -29.73 -0.57 15.80
CA GLY A 82 -28.32 -0.65 15.44
C GLY A 82 -28.04 -0.42 13.94
N THR A 83 -29.01 -0.67 13.07
CA THR A 83 -28.88 -0.33 11.63
C THR A 83 -28.89 1.18 11.40
N VAL A 84 -29.79 1.90 12.08
CA VAL A 84 -29.88 3.37 11.96
C VAL A 84 -28.65 4.03 12.58
N ASP A 85 -28.24 3.59 13.77
CA ASP A 85 -27.04 4.10 14.43
C ASP A 85 -25.77 3.88 13.58
N LEU A 86 -25.63 2.72 12.95
CA LEU A 86 -24.51 2.45 12.03
C LEU A 86 -24.53 3.43 10.85
N GLN A 87 -25.69 3.63 10.21
CA GLN A 87 -25.79 4.53 9.06
C GLN A 87 -25.46 5.97 9.47
N ASP A 88 -26.08 6.46 10.54
CA ASP A 88 -25.85 7.82 11.05
C ASP A 88 -24.38 8.04 11.46
N ALA A 89 -23.75 7.02 12.06
CA ALA A 89 -22.33 7.08 12.46
C ALA A 89 -21.43 7.13 11.22
N LEU A 90 -21.69 6.32 10.19
CA LEU A 90 -20.94 6.36 8.93
C LEU A 90 -21.13 7.69 8.21
N ASP A 91 -22.36 8.22 8.15
CA ASP A 91 -22.65 9.52 7.55
C ASP A 91 -21.97 10.67 8.31
N ASN A 92 -21.91 10.59 9.64
CA ASN A 92 -21.20 11.56 10.46
C ASN A 92 -19.69 11.59 10.15
N ILE A 93 -19.06 10.43 9.99
CA ILE A 93 -17.65 10.33 9.56
C ILE A 93 -17.48 10.81 8.12
N PHE A 94 -18.35 10.34 7.19
CA PHE A 94 -18.24 10.66 5.78
C PHE A 94 -18.36 12.16 5.51
N ASN A 95 -19.23 12.86 6.25
CA ASN A 95 -19.44 14.30 6.11
C ASN A 95 -18.45 15.15 6.93
N HIS A 96 -17.56 14.52 7.73
CA HIS A 96 -16.60 15.27 8.53
C HIS A 96 -15.57 15.99 7.63
N PRO A 97 -15.25 17.30 7.90
CA PRO A 97 -14.35 18.08 7.05
C PRO A 97 -12.90 17.56 7.02
N ASN A 98 -12.49 16.76 8.00
CA ASN A 98 -11.15 16.16 8.00
C ASN A 98 -11.06 14.91 7.10
N LEU A 99 -12.18 14.32 6.67
CA LEU A 99 -12.14 13.07 5.90
C LEU A 99 -11.44 13.22 4.54
N PRO A 100 -11.76 14.24 3.70
CA PRO A 100 -11.11 14.40 2.41
C PRO A 100 -9.58 14.48 2.49
N PRO A 101 -8.96 15.38 3.29
CA PRO A 101 -7.50 15.46 3.39
C PRO A 101 -6.90 14.21 4.03
N PHE A 102 -7.57 13.58 4.98
CA PHE A 102 -7.09 12.36 5.64
C PHE A 102 -7.02 11.18 4.66
N VAL A 103 -8.12 10.89 3.96
CA VAL A 103 -8.16 9.79 2.98
C VAL A 103 -7.24 10.07 1.81
N SER A 104 -7.21 11.31 1.31
CA SER A 104 -6.34 11.71 0.21
C SER A 104 -4.86 11.51 0.56
N GLY A 105 -4.43 11.96 1.74
CA GLY A 105 -3.05 11.78 2.20
C GLY A 105 -2.65 10.31 2.29
N LEU A 106 -3.49 9.47 2.91
CA LEU A 106 -3.24 8.03 3.00
C LEU A 106 -3.18 7.34 1.63
N LEU A 107 -4.11 7.65 0.74
CA LEU A 107 -4.11 7.05 -0.60
C LEU A 107 -2.90 7.49 -1.43
N ILE A 108 -2.49 8.74 -1.33
CA ILE A 108 -1.26 9.21 -1.99
C ILE A 108 -0.04 8.45 -1.46
N GLN A 109 0.06 8.27 -0.13
CA GLN A 109 1.17 7.53 0.47
C GLN A 109 1.24 6.07 0.00
N HIS A 110 0.11 5.40 -0.15
CA HIS A 110 0.06 4.02 -0.61
C HIS A 110 0.24 3.84 -2.13
N LEU A 111 -0.13 4.85 -2.93
CA LEU A 111 -0.16 4.72 -4.39
C LEU A 111 1.01 5.40 -5.11
N VAL A 112 1.62 6.44 -4.50
CA VAL A 112 2.57 7.30 -5.20
C VAL A 112 3.81 7.62 -4.37
N THR A 113 3.68 8.28 -3.20
CA THR A 113 4.83 8.80 -2.45
C THR A 113 4.57 8.89 -0.96
N SER A 114 5.55 8.52 -0.15
CA SER A 114 5.48 8.67 1.31
C SER A 114 5.40 10.12 1.78
N ASN A 115 5.83 11.09 0.97
CA ASN A 115 5.96 12.49 1.34
C ASN A 115 5.20 13.42 0.39
N PRO A 116 3.87 13.32 0.29
CA PRO A 116 3.09 14.24 -0.53
C PRO A 116 3.22 15.66 -0.01
N SER A 117 3.35 16.64 -0.93
CA SER A 117 3.27 18.05 -0.53
C SER A 117 1.87 18.40 -0.02
N PRO A 118 1.73 19.38 0.89
CA PRO A 118 0.43 19.89 1.29
C PRO A 118 -0.44 20.33 0.11
N ALA A 119 0.18 20.91 -0.92
CA ALA A 119 -0.52 21.31 -2.14
C ALA A 119 -1.11 20.11 -2.91
N TYR A 120 -0.39 19.00 -2.99
CA TYR A 120 -0.87 17.77 -3.61
C TYR A 120 -2.07 17.21 -2.84
N VAL A 121 -1.95 17.07 -1.52
CA VAL A 121 -3.06 16.59 -0.65
C VAL A 121 -4.28 17.49 -0.85
N SER A 122 -4.12 18.82 -0.87
CA SER A 122 -5.23 19.76 -1.07
C SER A 122 -5.92 19.59 -2.42
N ARG A 123 -5.17 19.39 -3.51
CA ARG A 123 -5.76 19.16 -4.84
C ARG A 123 -6.62 17.90 -4.85
N VAL A 124 -6.13 16.80 -4.29
CA VAL A 124 -6.88 15.54 -4.24
C VAL A 124 -8.07 15.63 -3.27
N ALA A 125 -7.91 16.29 -2.12
CA ALA A 125 -9.01 16.53 -1.18
C ALA A 125 -10.16 17.34 -1.81
N ASN A 126 -9.85 18.33 -2.64
CA ASN A 126 -10.86 19.09 -3.40
C ASN A 126 -11.60 18.20 -4.42
N VAL A 127 -10.91 17.24 -5.03
CA VAL A 127 -11.56 16.24 -5.91
C VAL A 127 -12.44 15.29 -5.12
N PHE A 128 -12.03 14.87 -3.93
CA PHE A 128 -12.88 14.09 -3.02
C PHE A 128 -14.19 14.85 -2.70
N GLU A 129 -14.09 16.16 -2.44
CA GLU A 129 -15.27 17.01 -2.16
C GLU A 129 -16.18 17.18 -3.37
N SER A 130 -15.61 17.45 -4.55
CA SER A 130 -16.39 17.74 -5.76
C SER A 130 -16.88 16.49 -6.50
N GLY A 131 -16.23 15.33 -6.29
CA GLY A 131 -16.50 14.09 -7.01
C GLY A 131 -16.19 14.13 -8.50
N THR A 132 -15.36 15.08 -8.96
CA THR A 132 -15.00 15.21 -10.38
C THR A 132 -13.55 15.60 -10.57
N PHE A 133 -12.89 15.02 -11.60
CA PHE A 133 -11.55 15.37 -12.04
C PHE A 133 -11.44 15.26 -13.56
N GLN A 134 -11.25 16.38 -14.25
CA GLN A 134 -11.07 16.43 -15.72
C GLN A 134 -12.15 15.65 -16.51
N GLY A 135 -13.41 15.71 -16.08
CA GLY A 135 -14.51 15.00 -16.70
C GLY A 135 -14.69 13.55 -16.24
N ILE A 136 -13.87 13.07 -15.33
CA ILE A 136 -14.00 11.76 -14.67
C ILE A 136 -14.77 11.94 -13.35
N GLY A 137 -15.64 10.99 -13.03
CA GLY A 137 -16.41 10.95 -11.79
C GLY A 137 -17.88 11.37 -11.96
N SER A 138 -18.66 11.14 -10.91
CA SER A 138 -20.14 11.32 -10.89
C SER A 138 -20.60 12.69 -10.38
N GLY A 139 -19.70 13.53 -9.87
CA GLY A 139 -20.04 14.75 -9.17
C GLY A 139 -20.54 14.55 -7.74
N GLN A 140 -20.39 13.34 -7.20
CA GLN A 140 -20.75 13.03 -5.83
C GLN A 140 -19.52 13.01 -4.94
N ARG A 141 -19.59 13.63 -3.75
CA ARG A 141 -18.54 13.57 -2.74
C ARG A 141 -18.05 12.14 -2.53
N GLY A 142 -16.75 11.94 -2.52
CA GLY A 142 -16.14 10.63 -2.30
C GLY A 142 -16.12 9.73 -3.54
N ASP A 143 -16.35 10.27 -4.75
CA ASP A 143 -16.19 9.51 -5.99
C ASP A 143 -14.74 9.03 -6.14
N MET A 144 -14.49 7.76 -5.83
CA MET A 144 -13.15 7.19 -5.80
C MET A 144 -12.51 7.07 -7.19
N GLN A 145 -13.30 7.02 -8.27
CA GLN A 145 -12.76 7.03 -9.63
C GLN A 145 -12.08 8.38 -9.93
N ALA A 146 -12.77 9.48 -9.57
CA ALA A 146 -12.21 10.81 -9.71
C ALA A 146 -10.98 11.02 -8.80
N VAL A 147 -11.06 10.55 -7.55
CA VAL A 147 -9.96 10.65 -6.56
C VAL A 147 -8.71 9.90 -7.03
N ILE A 148 -8.84 8.65 -7.46
CA ILE A 148 -7.70 7.86 -7.95
C ILE A 148 -7.11 8.48 -9.23
N ALA A 149 -7.95 8.95 -10.15
CA ALA A 149 -7.47 9.65 -11.33
C ALA A 149 -6.70 10.92 -10.96
N ALA A 150 -7.20 11.71 -10.00
CA ALA A 150 -6.52 12.90 -9.50
C ALA A 150 -5.17 12.56 -8.85
N ILE A 151 -5.09 11.47 -8.09
CA ILE A 151 -3.83 11.01 -7.49
C ILE A 151 -2.81 10.65 -8.58
N LEU A 152 -3.17 9.76 -9.50
CA LEU A 152 -2.21 9.21 -10.46
C LEU A 152 -1.81 10.19 -11.58
N LEU A 153 -2.66 11.17 -11.89
CA LEU A 153 -2.42 12.16 -12.94
C LEU A 153 -1.94 13.52 -12.40
N ASP A 154 -1.74 13.66 -11.09
CA ASP A 154 -1.21 14.88 -10.49
C ASP A 154 0.22 15.15 -11.01
N PRO A 155 0.56 16.43 -11.30
CA PRO A 155 1.92 16.78 -11.73
C PRO A 155 3.01 16.32 -10.76
N GLU A 156 2.73 16.26 -9.45
CA GLU A 156 3.69 15.79 -8.45
C GLU A 156 3.90 14.27 -8.53
N ALA A 157 2.84 13.50 -8.77
CA ALA A 157 2.96 12.06 -9.03
C ALA A 157 3.76 11.79 -10.31
N ARG A 158 3.43 12.52 -11.39
CA ARG A 158 4.08 12.34 -12.69
C ARG A 158 5.51 12.82 -12.75
N ARG A 159 5.93 13.70 -11.81
CA ARG A 159 7.32 14.15 -11.69
C ARG A 159 8.27 13.00 -11.35
N GLY A 160 7.85 12.08 -10.49
CA GLY A 160 8.62 10.90 -10.08
C GLY A 160 8.90 9.91 -11.23
N ASP A 161 8.06 9.88 -12.27
CA ASP A 161 8.25 9.01 -13.43
C ASP A 161 9.48 9.38 -14.29
N ASN A 162 9.98 10.60 -14.15
CA ASN A 162 11.10 11.11 -14.96
C ASN A 162 12.32 11.35 -14.08
N PRO A 163 13.41 10.56 -14.23
CA PRO A 163 14.63 10.72 -13.43
C PRO A 163 15.24 12.13 -13.49
N ALA A 164 14.99 12.89 -14.56
CA ALA A 164 15.50 14.25 -14.71
C ALA A 164 14.75 15.28 -13.85
N THR A 165 13.53 14.96 -13.41
CA THR A 165 12.66 15.84 -12.62
C THR A 165 12.34 15.31 -11.24
N ALA A 166 12.59 14.01 -11.00
CA ALA A 166 12.38 13.36 -9.71
C ALA A 166 13.23 14.02 -8.61
N VAL A 167 12.67 14.09 -7.41
CA VAL A 167 13.36 14.61 -6.21
C VAL A 167 13.45 13.52 -5.14
N ALA A 168 14.31 13.72 -4.15
CA ALA A 168 14.59 12.71 -3.11
C ALA A 168 13.39 12.31 -2.25
N THR A 169 12.29 13.06 -2.30
CA THR A 169 11.04 12.77 -1.58
C THR A 169 10.02 12.05 -2.42
N ASP A 170 10.27 11.82 -3.72
CA ASP A 170 9.35 11.09 -4.59
C ASP A 170 9.43 9.58 -4.35
N GLY A 171 8.30 8.93 -4.52
CA GLY A 171 8.17 7.50 -4.36
C GLY A 171 8.02 7.01 -2.91
N HIS A 172 7.95 5.71 -2.77
CA HIS A 172 7.87 5.02 -1.47
C HIS A 172 8.51 3.62 -1.56
N LEU A 173 8.95 3.09 -0.42
CA LEU A 173 9.50 1.74 -0.36
C LEU A 173 8.39 0.73 -0.67
N ARG A 174 8.63 -0.20 -1.59
CA ARG A 174 7.66 -1.29 -1.87
C ARG A 174 7.41 -2.11 -0.61
N GLU A 175 6.14 -2.25 -0.26
CA GLU A 175 5.73 -3.17 0.80
C GLU A 175 6.21 -4.59 0.51
N PRO A 176 6.52 -5.40 1.53
CA PRO A 176 7.00 -6.78 1.33
C PRO A 176 6.16 -7.61 0.37
N ILE A 177 4.83 -7.62 0.52
CA ILE A 177 3.95 -8.40 -0.38
C ILE A 177 3.93 -7.83 -1.79
N LEU A 178 3.98 -6.50 -1.94
CA LEU A 178 4.04 -5.85 -3.25
C LEU A 178 5.39 -6.12 -3.93
N TYR A 179 6.50 -6.09 -3.17
CA TYR A 179 7.83 -6.41 -3.68
C TYR A 179 7.87 -7.84 -4.24
N VAL A 180 7.41 -8.82 -3.47
CA VAL A 180 7.34 -10.23 -3.89
C VAL A 180 6.42 -10.39 -5.11
N ALA A 181 5.20 -9.83 -5.04
CA ALA A 181 4.22 -9.96 -6.10
C ALA A 181 4.68 -9.30 -7.42
N ASN A 182 5.35 -8.13 -7.34
CA ASN A 182 5.87 -7.45 -8.52
C ASN A 182 6.94 -8.26 -9.23
N VAL A 183 7.92 -8.80 -8.49
CA VAL A 183 8.96 -9.66 -9.07
C VAL A 183 8.32 -10.87 -9.76
N LEU A 184 7.40 -11.57 -9.10
CA LEU A 184 6.74 -12.75 -9.67
C LEU A 184 5.93 -12.40 -10.93
N ARG A 185 5.18 -11.31 -10.91
CA ARG A 185 4.37 -10.85 -12.06
C ARG A 185 5.22 -10.41 -13.24
N ALA A 186 6.32 -9.70 -12.99
CA ALA A 186 7.21 -9.23 -14.04
C ALA A 186 7.75 -10.39 -14.90
N PHE A 187 7.98 -11.55 -14.29
CA PHE A 187 8.49 -12.74 -14.99
C PHE A 187 7.41 -13.78 -15.32
N GLY A 188 6.13 -13.45 -15.14
CA GLY A 188 5.03 -14.36 -15.45
C GLY A 188 5.07 -15.66 -14.62
N ALA A 189 5.52 -15.58 -13.37
CA ALA A 189 5.59 -16.73 -12.49
C ALA A 189 4.19 -17.32 -12.21
N THR A 190 4.11 -18.64 -12.14
CA THR A 190 2.92 -19.36 -11.68
C THR A 190 3.07 -19.70 -10.21
N THR A 191 2.06 -19.44 -9.39
CA THR A 191 2.14 -19.68 -7.94
C THR A 191 0.78 -20.06 -7.36
N ASP A 192 0.78 -20.90 -6.33
CA ASP A 192 -0.38 -21.20 -5.47
C ASP A 192 -0.56 -20.16 -4.33
N GLY A 193 0.35 -19.18 -4.23
CA GLY A 193 0.33 -18.12 -3.23
C GLY A 193 1.06 -18.46 -1.93
N ALA A 194 1.37 -19.73 -1.65
CA ALA A 194 1.98 -20.13 -0.37
C ALA A 194 3.36 -19.48 -0.15
N GLN A 195 4.22 -19.54 -1.15
CA GLN A 195 5.58 -18.98 -1.03
C GLN A 195 5.59 -17.45 -1.01
N PRO A 196 4.84 -16.72 -1.86
CA PRO A 196 4.69 -15.28 -1.74
C PRO A 196 4.27 -14.81 -0.34
N VAL A 197 3.26 -15.45 0.24
CA VAL A 197 2.79 -15.15 1.60
C VAL A 197 3.87 -15.43 2.65
N ASN A 198 4.60 -16.54 2.52
CA ASN A 198 5.68 -16.90 3.43
C ASN A 198 6.83 -15.88 3.38
N TYR A 199 7.30 -15.49 2.20
CA TYR A 199 8.34 -14.48 2.05
C TYR A 199 7.90 -13.12 2.60
N ALA A 200 6.67 -12.67 2.29
CA ALA A 200 6.15 -11.41 2.83
C ALA A 200 6.03 -11.45 4.37
N THR A 201 5.59 -12.58 4.94
CA THR A 201 5.54 -12.81 6.39
C THR A 201 6.92 -12.69 7.04
N ASN A 202 7.93 -13.32 6.44
CA ASN A 202 9.30 -13.28 6.94
C ASN A 202 9.94 -11.87 6.80
N MET A 203 9.41 -11.04 5.90
CA MET A 203 9.77 -9.62 5.78
C MET A 203 8.96 -8.70 6.73
N GLY A 204 8.13 -9.27 7.63
CA GLY A 204 7.36 -8.53 8.62
C GLY A 204 5.91 -8.20 8.20
N GLN A 205 5.46 -8.63 7.01
CA GLN A 205 4.11 -8.36 6.53
C GLN A 205 3.36 -9.66 6.20
N ALA A 206 2.69 -10.24 7.20
CA ALA A 206 1.80 -11.38 6.98
C ALA A 206 0.47 -10.89 6.36
N PRO A 207 0.19 -11.14 5.07
CA PRO A 207 -1.01 -10.62 4.42
C PRO A 207 -2.29 -10.96 5.19
N MET A 208 -3.20 -10.00 5.29
CA MET A 208 -4.48 -10.09 6.03
C MET A 208 -4.34 -10.29 7.55
N ARG A 209 -3.14 -10.09 8.13
CA ARG A 209 -2.86 -10.25 9.56
C ARG A 209 -2.13 -9.05 10.13
N SER A 210 -2.56 -7.84 9.78
CA SER A 210 -2.02 -6.61 10.38
C SER A 210 -2.21 -6.60 11.89
N GLY A 211 -1.24 -6.04 12.60
CA GLY A 211 -1.25 -5.98 14.07
C GLY A 211 -2.28 -5.00 14.65
N SER A 212 -2.78 -4.08 13.83
CA SER A 212 -3.76 -3.06 14.22
C SER A 212 -4.58 -2.59 13.02
N VAL A 213 -5.57 -1.74 13.29
CA VAL A 213 -6.37 -1.04 12.26
C VAL A 213 -5.53 -0.04 11.44
N PHE A 214 -4.31 0.27 11.87
CA PHE A 214 -3.36 1.14 11.16
C PHE A 214 -2.44 0.37 10.21
N ASN A 215 -2.81 -0.84 9.81
CA ASN A 215 -2.00 -1.70 8.96
C ASN A 215 -0.75 -2.25 9.69
N PHE A 216 0.33 -2.49 8.98
CA PHE A 216 1.59 -3.05 9.49
C PHE A 216 2.56 -1.97 9.95
N PHE A 217 2.35 -0.71 9.57
CA PHE A 217 3.21 0.44 9.87
C PHE A 217 2.37 1.71 10.01
N PRO A 218 2.77 2.65 10.87
CA PRO A 218 2.06 3.91 11.02
C PRO A 218 2.34 4.84 9.83
N PRO A 219 1.34 5.57 9.33
CA PRO A 219 1.49 6.45 8.16
C PRO A 219 2.44 7.64 8.40
N ASN A 220 2.75 7.95 9.62
CA ASN A 220 3.62 9.03 10.05
C ASN A 220 5.00 8.56 10.54
N TYR A 221 5.41 7.33 10.21
CA TYR A 221 6.75 6.86 10.56
C TYR A 221 7.82 7.71 9.86
N ILE A 222 8.79 8.17 10.63
CA ILE A 222 9.92 8.96 10.14
C ILE A 222 11.13 8.03 9.96
N ILE A 223 11.76 8.09 8.80
CA ILE A 223 12.98 7.33 8.53
C ILE A 223 14.08 7.80 9.49
N PRO A 224 14.70 6.90 10.28
CA PRO A 224 15.73 7.27 11.25
C PRO A 224 16.86 8.11 10.66
N GLY A 225 17.18 9.22 11.32
CA GLY A 225 18.23 10.16 10.89
C GLY A 225 17.79 11.15 9.80
N THR A 226 16.51 11.18 9.45
CA THR A 226 15.94 12.12 8.46
C THR A 226 14.73 12.84 9.02
N THR A 227 14.14 13.74 8.22
CA THR A 227 12.83 14.36 8.47
C THR A 227 11.75 13.80 7.54
N MET A 228 12.07 12.81 6.71
CA MET A 228 11.17 12.23 5.71
C MET A 228 10.29 11.14 6.32
N LEU A 229 9.05 11.11 5.91
CA LEU A 229 8.17 9.98 6.17
C LEU A 229 8.57 8.79 5.30
N GLY A 230 8.47 7.61 5.85
CA GLY A 230 8.67 6.34 5.14
C GLY A 230 7.96 5.22 5.88
N PRO A 231 6.60 5.17 5.81
CA PRO A 231 5.80 4.21 6.57
C PRO A 231 6.30 2.78 6.44
N GLU A 232 6.61 2.35 5.24
CA GLU A 232 7.07 0.98 4.93
C GLU A 232 8.46 0.67 5.50
N PHE A 233 9.27 1.71 5.80
CA PHE A 233 10.57 1.53 6.44
C PHE A 233 10.47 1.04 7.89
N ASP A 234 9.30 1.15 8.55
CA ASP A 234 9.08 0.56 9.86
C ASP A 234 9.27 -0.97 9.84
N LEU A 235 8.99 -1.61 8.70
CA LEU A 235 9.25 -3.04 8.47
C LEU A 235 10.69 -3.32 8.01
N GLN A 236 11.49 -2.31 7.68
CA GLN A 236 12.84 -2.47 7.11
C GLN A 236 13.90 -2.49 8.21
N THR A 237 14.01 -3.59 8.91
CA THR A 237 15.11 -3.87 9.85
C THR A 237 16.28 -4.51 9.12
N THR A 238 17.45 -4.61 9.77
CA THR A 238 18.60 -5.36 9.23
C THR A 238 18.24 -6.81 8.88
N ALA A 239 17.41 -7.45 9.70
CA ALA A 239 16.97 -8.83 9.46
C ALA A 239 16.04 -8.93 8.24
N THR A 240 15.04 -8.07 8.14
CA THR A 240 14.06 -8.10 7.03
C THR A 240 14.69 -7.63 5.71
N ALA A 241 15.66 -6.72 5.74
CA ALA A 241 16.45 -6.35 4.58
C ALA A 241 17.24 -7.57 4.01
N LEU A 242 17.82 -8.38 4.89
CA LEU A 242 18.48 -9.62 4.47
C LEU A 242 17.49 -10.62 3.88
N VAL A 243 16.28 -10.73 4.43
CA VAL A 243 15.22 -11.59 3.87
C VAL A 243 14.82 -11.13 2.46
N ARG A 244 14.75 -9.81 2.19
CA ARG A 244 14.50 -9.27 0.84
C ARG A 244 15.56 -9.74 -0.16
N ILE A 245 16.84 -9.63 0.20
CA ILE A 245 17.96 -10.07 -0.65
C ILE A 245 17.91 -11.59 -0.85
N ASN A 246 17.66 -12.36 0.21
CA ASN A 246 17.56 -13.82 0.13
C ASN A 246 16.37 -14.28 -0.73
N PHE A 247 15.26 -13.56 -0.71
CA PHE A 247 14.14 -13.82 -1.62
C PHE A 247 14.59 -13.70 -3.07
N VAL A 248 15.23 -12.59 -3.46
CA VAL A 248 15.70 -12.39 -4.84
C VAL A 248 16.78 -13.42 -5.20
N ASN A 249 17.67 -13.75 -4.29
CA ASN A 249 18.65 -14.80 -4.51
C ASN A 249 18.00 -16.16 -4.80
N SER A 250 17.00 -16.55 -4.00
CA SER A 250 16.25 -17.79 -4.23
C SER A 250 15.47 -17.75 -5.54
N PHE A 251 14.86 -16.59 -5.86
CA PHE A 251 14.12 -16.36 -7.09
C PHE A 251 15.00 -16.50 -8.34
N ALA A 252 16.20 -15.91 -8.30
CA ALA A 252 17.10 -15.89 -9.46
C ALA A 252 17.87 -17.21 -9.64
N PHE A 253 18.48 -17.73 -8.57
CA PHE A 253 19.49 -18.80 -8.67
C PHE A 253 19.02 -20.18 -8.18
N SER A 254 17.83 -20.28 -7.61
CA SER A 254 17.39 -21.53 -6.99
C SER A 254 15.94 -21.83 -7.36
N SER A 255 15.13 -22.09 -6.33
CA SER A 255 13.70 -22.29 -6.42
C SER A 255 13.05 -21.62 -5.23
N LEU A 256 11.89 -21.02 -5.44
CA LEU A 256 11.05 -20.49 -4.36
C LEU A 256 10.32 -21.59 -3.60
N GLY A 257 10.45 -22.85 -4.03
CA GLY A 257 9.78 -24.01 -3.43
C GLY A 257 8.58 -24.50 -4.22
N ALA A 258 7.97 -25.58 -3.72
CA ALA A 258 6.81 -26.20 -4.36
C ALA A 258 5.64 -25.19 -4.52
N GLY A 259 4.91 -25.33 -5.61
CA GLY A 259 3.77 -24.47 -5.92
C GLY A 259 4.12 -23.12 -6.59
N THR A 260 5.41 -22.77 -6.74
CA THR A 260 5.83 -21.55 -7.43
C THR A 260 6.89 -21.86 -8.48
N THR A 261 6.64 -21.50 -9.73
CA THR A 261 7.57 -21.71 -10.86
C THR A 261 7.75 -20.45 -11.69
N VAL A 262 8.96 -20.27 -12.21
CA VAL A 262 9.32 -19.17 -13.09
C VAL A 262 10.30 -19.66 -14.14
N SER A 263 10.36 -19.01 -15.30
CA SER A 263 11.33 -19.31 -16.35
C SER A 263 12.01 -18.03 -16.83
N PHE A 264 13.32 -18.06 -16.92
CA PHE A 264 14.15 -16.98 -17.47
C PHE A 264 14.64 -17.27 -18.89
N GLY A 265 14.08 -18.28 -19.56
CA GLY A 265 14.54 -18.73 -20.88
C GLY A 265 14.62 -17.62 -21.93
N THR A 266 13.67 -16.68 -21.93
CA THR A 266 13.70 -15.52 -22.82
C THR A 266 14.97 -14.68 -22.60
N TYR A 267 15.32 -14.39 -21.36
CA TYR A 267 16.49 -13.58 -21.01
C TYR A 267 17.79 -14.35 -21.21
N ALA A 268 17.82 -15.64 -20.94
CA ALA A 268 18.96 -16.50 -21.25
C ALA A 268 19.24 -16.55 -22.76
N ASN A 269 18.21 -16.64 -23.60
CA ASN A 269 18.37 -16.57 -25.06
C ASN A 269 18.91 -15.21 -25.53
N MET A 270 18.46 -14.11 -24.90
CA MET A 270 19.02 -12.78 -25.19
C MET A 270 20.49 -12.68 -24.72
N ALA A 271 20.82 -13.19 -23.53
CA ALA A 271 22.17 -13.18 -23.00
C ALA A 271 23.16 -13.92 -23.91
N SER A 272 22.75 -15.05 -24.50
CA SER A 272 23.59 -15.84 -25.41
C SER A 272 24.01 -15.10 -26.69
N SER A 273 23.21 -14.15 -27.13
CA SER A 273 23.46 -13.36 -28.33
C SER A 273 23.96 -11.95 -28.05
N ASN A 274 23.40 -11.29 -27.09
CA ASN A 274 23.71 -9.90 -26.71
C ASN A 274 23.39 -9.63 -25.24
N PRO A 275 24.34 -9.81 -24.29
CA PRO A 275 24.11 -9.52 -22.88
C PRO A 275 23.69 -8.07 -22.59
N GLY A 276 24.17 -7.12 -23.40
CA GLY A 276 23.76 -5.71 -23.25
C GLY A 276 22.27 -5.48 -23.56
N ALA A 277 21.76 -6.08 -24.61
CA ALA A 277 20.33 -6.01 -24.94
C ALA A 277 19.46 -6.71 -23.90
N MET A 278 19.94 -7.78 -23.26
CA MET A 278 19.27 -8.44 -22.15
C MET A 278 19.16 -7.49 -20.93
N VAL A 279 20.24 -6.80 -20.56
CA VAL A 279 20.23 -5.83 -19.47
C VAL A 279 19.27 -4.68 -19.78
N ASP A 280 19.24 -4.20 -21.02
CA ASP A 280 18.30 -3.14 -21.45
C ASP A 280 16.83 -3.60 -21.39
N ALA A 281 16.54 -4.84 -21.76
CA ALA A 281 15.21 -5.42 -21.65
C ALA A 281 14.77 -5.56 -20.16
N LEU A 282 15.66 -5.98 -19.29
CA LEU A 282 15.40 -6.05 -17.86
C LEU A 282 15.25 -4.67 -17.22
N ASN A 283 16.01 -3.66 -17.67
CA ASN A 283 15.81 -2.27 -17.29
C ASN A 283 14.40 -1.78 -17.68
N ALA A 284 13.99 -2.02 -18.90
CA ALA A 284 12.64 -1.66 -19.34
C ALA A 284 11.54 -2.35 -18.52
N LEU A 285 11.73 -3.64 -18.19
CA LEU A 285 10.75 -4.42 -17.43
C LEU A 285 10.65 -4.01 -15.95
N LEU A 286 11.79 -3.88 -15.28
CA LEU A 286 11.84 -3.73 -13.81
C LEU A 286 11.98 -2.28 -13.36
N LEU A 287 12.66 -1.45 -14.16
CA LEU A 287 12.98 -0.06 -13.82
C LEU A 287 12.37 0.95 -14.80
N HIS A 288 11.48 0.51 -15.70
CA HIS A 288 10.81 1.37 -16.68
C HIS A 288 11.77 2.22 -17.54
N GLY A 289 12.99 1.71 -17.77
CA GLY A 289 14.02 2.39 -18.55
C GLY A 289 14.81 3.45 -17.77
N THR A 290 14.65 3.55 -16.46
CA THR A 290 15.25 4.62 -15.64
C THR A 290 16.64 4.27 -15.06
N MET A 291 17.20 3.10 -15.39
CA MET A 291 18.55 2.69 -14.94
C MET A 291 19.61 3.70 -15.38
N SER A 292 20.49 4.11 -14.48
CA SER A 292 21.59 4.99 -14.83
C SER A 292 22.61 4.32 -15.76
N ALA A 293 23.35 5.10 -16.53
CA ALA A 293 24.43 4.58 -17.35
C ALA A 293 25.54 3.87 -16.53
N THR A 294 25.77 4.33 -15.32
CA THR A 294 26.74 3.72 -14.39
C THR A 294 26.23 2.38 -13.91
N ASP A 295 25.01 2.29 -13.38
CA ASP A 295 24.42 1.02 -12.92
C ASP A 295 24.37 -0.01 -14.05
N ARG A 296 23.99 0.44 -15.27
CA ARG A 296 24.01 -0.41 -16.47
C ARG A 296 25.40 -0.96 -16.75
N ALA A 297 26.42 -0.12 -16.68
CA ALA A 297 27.80 -0.56 -16.94
C ALA A 297 28.28 -1.57 -15.90
N ASP A 298 27.97 -1.34 -14.62
CA ASP A 298 28.36 -2.23 -13.50
C ASP A 298 27.64 -3.58 -13.58
N ILE A 299 26.33 -3.58 -13.88
CA ILE A 299 25.55 -4.81 -14.08
C ILE A 299 26.10 -5.58 -15.29
N LEU A 300 26.37 -4.90 -16.41
CA LEU A 300 26.93 -5.53 -17.61
C LEU A 300 28.32 -6.10 -17.36
N ALA A 301 29.15 -5.43 -16.57
CA ALA A 301 30.45 -5.93 -16.17
C ALA A 301 30.33 -7.24 -15.35
N ALA A 302 29.41 -7.29 -14.41
CA ALA A 302 29.13 -8.50 -13.61
C ALA A 302 28.61 -9.64 -14.49
N VAL A 303 27.69 -9.36 -15.41
CA VAL A 303 27.14 -10.32 -16.38
C VAL A 303 28.25 -10.89 -17.28
N ASN A 304 29.14 -10.04 -17.76
CA ASN A 304 30.25 -10.47 -18.62
C ASN A 304 31.35 -11.24 -17.86
N ALA A 305 31.43 -11.08 -16.55
CA ALA A 305 32.35 -11.83 -15.67
C ALA A 305 31.89 -13.27 -15.40
N VAL A 306 30.65 -13.64 -15.75
CA VAL A 306 30.14 -15.00 -15.60
C VAL A 306 31.01 -15.96 -16.43
N PRO A 307 31.60 -17.02 -15.83
CA PRO A 307 32.49 -17.94 -16.51
C PRO A 307 31.84 -18.64 -17.72
N ALA A 308 32.62 -18.85 -18.75
CA ALA A 308 32.17 -19.62 -19.92
C ALA A 308 31.82 -21.06 -19.51
N GLY A 309 30.70 -21.58 -20.04
CA GLY A 309 30.23 -22.94 -19.78
C GLY A 309 28.83 -23.17 -20.35
N THR A 310 28.34 -24.39 -20.21
CA THR A 310 27.03 -24.82 -20.73
C THR A 310 25.86 -23.99 -20.24
N ASN A 311 25.95 -23.44 -19.02
CA ASN A 311 24.89 -22.65 -18.38
C ASN A 311 25.18 -21.14 -18.36
N GLN A 312 26.22 -20.69 -19.08
CA GLN A 312 26.66 -19.29 -18.99
C GLN A 312 25.51 -18.30 -19.25
N ALA A 313 24.75 -18.47 -20.32
CA ALA A 313 23.68 -17.58 -20.67
C ALA A 313 22.56 -17.52 -19.60
N THR A 314 22.25 -18.66 -19.00
CA THR A 314 21.31 -18.74 -17.87
C THR A 314 21.82 -17.99 -16.66
N LEU A 315 23.07 -18.25 -16.25
CA LEU A 315 23.71 -17.56 -15.12
C LEU A 315 23.86 -16.05 -15.36
N GLN A 316 24.09 -15.64 -16.60
CA GLN A 316 24.12 -14.22 -16.96
C GLN A 316 22.75 -13.55 -16.76
N ALA A 317 21.66 -14.19 -17.18
CA ALA A 317 20.31 -13.69 -16.97
C ALA A 317 19.97 -13.63 -15.48
N GLU A 318 20.24 -14.71 -14.74
CA GLU A 318 20.03 -14.80 -13.30
C GLU A 318 20.82 -13.72 -12.53
N THR A 319 22.08 -13.48 -12.91
CA THR A 319 22.94 -12.43 -12.32
C THR A 319 22.33 -11.04 -12.55
N ALA A 320 21.92 -10.72 -13.76
CA ALA A 320 21.29 -9.44 -14.07
C ALA A 320 19.99 -9.24 -13.28
N ILE A 321 19.13 -10.26 -13.24
CA ILE A 321 17.86 -10.23 -12.50
C ILE A 321 18.13 -10.00 -11.00
N TYR A 322 19.08 -10.74 -10.44
CA TYR A 322 19.46 -10.59 -9.04
C TYR A 322 19.92 -9.16 -8.71
N LEU A 323 20.84 -8.62 -9.49
CA LEU A 323 21.41 -7.29 -9.24
C LEU A 323 20.36 -6.19 -9.39
N ILE A 324 19.50 -6.27 -10.39
CA ILE A 324 18.45 -5.26 -10.62
C ILE A 324 17.38 -5.37 -9.54
N ALA A 325 16.83 -6.55 -9.28
CA ALA A 325 15.72 -6.72 -8.35
C ALA A 325 16.12 -6.52 -6.88
N SER A 326 17.41 -6.69 -6.52
CA SER A 326 17.92 -6.40 -5.18
C SER A 326 18.38 -4.94 -5.01
N SER A 327 18.45 -4.15 -6.09
CA SER A 327 18.89 -2.75 -6.03
C SER A 327 17.92 -1.86 -5.24
N SER A 328 18.45 -0.78 -4.67
CA SER A 328 17.62 0.24 -4.00
C SER A 328 16.63 0.89 -4.97
N GLN A 329 17.02 1.07 -6.24
CA GLN A 329 16.17 1.66 -7.27
C GLN A 329 14.93 0.81 -7.53
N TYR A 330 15.04 -0.53 -7.56
CA TYR A 330 13.88 -1.41 -7.73
C TYR A 330 13.03 -1.48 -6.46
N GLN A 331 13.62 -1.35 -5.27
CA GLN A 331 12.88 -1.43 -4.01
C GLN A 331 12.04 -0.19 -3.72
N VAL A 332 12.38 0.96 -4.29
CA VAL A 332 11.56 2.18 -4.22
C VAL A 332 10.69 2.25 -5.47
N MET A 333 9.38 2.47 -5.26
CA MET A 333 8.42 2.67 -6.33
C MET A 333 8.22 4.16 -6.55
N HIS A 334 8.36 4.60 -7.79
CA HIS A 334 8.11 5.97 -8.23
C HIS A 334 6.85 6.05 -9.06
#